data_0a1345321c2debe63ec936298d39913d
#
_entry.id   0a1345321c2debe63ec936298d39913d
#
_cell.length_a   1.000
_cell.length_b   1.000
_cell.length_c   1.000
_cell.angle_alpha   90.00
_cell.angle_beta   90.00
_cell.angle_gamma   90.00
#
_symmetry.space_group_name_H-M   'P 1'
#
loop_
_entity.id
_entity.type
_entity.pdbx_description
1 polymer ?
#
loop_
_entity_poly.entity_id
_entity_poly.type
_entity_poly.pdbx_seq_one_letter_code
_entity_poly.pdbx_strand_id
1 'polypeptide(L)'
;MIPSVFLCFYSLTSDPTLATLQDNKVKSDISNLKNGLLKSGYRTRLAIVVLSDKVASPTEGMQERVDNIRKGCGIDPKAFFLVPPQNSQEELERIAENTLTTIYAQAIEYYRDLGRHARKKRSRGVVPQPTIPPTFGTSQTLSLPGWHVRYDFKSAVFAEYRSEMDAAFRSFEQAYENLLGSELLEIIPNWSPRWNEARLLADIIAIRCLRCLLWNKQYTAAVRRWQYHRERITDLVDRVGRGTKNYGWHAWEARWAKVMADFIDRLPIQDLAPSTMKIYLLPEKSVAAERLQPWELLHHAGYWYRMSAKHLYSRRAFAYAIPEDDRRPPSFSPAARVASKAFSYDTYMCPEPHDEYPLTQVGVDHSRLILDALLRARSEYQKRNQLRLVAELSLDCARELTSTKDWAKVMELLVPLWEHMSFRDEGWLSITEDVGWRLRSAAFNSARADLVVAIDWELLNNCKSKLVWRI
;
A
#
# COMPACT_ATOMS: atom_id res chain seq x y z
N MET A 1 -1.74 5.75 -15.73
CA MET A 1 -0.29 5.55 -15.96
C MET A 1 -0.02 5.82 -17.42
N ILE A 2 0.99 6.63 -17.75
CA ILE A 2 1.32 6.93 -19.18
C ILE A 2 2.33 5.88 -19.61
N PRO A 3 2.03 5.05 -20.64
CA PRO A 3 2.98 4.06 -21.12
C PRO A 3 4.19 4.74 -21.76
N SER A 4 5.39 4.30 -21.42
CA SER A 4 6.65 4.84 -21.97
C SER A 4 6.95 4.27 -23.36
N VAL A 5 6.73 2.97 -23.53
CA VAL A 5 6.96 2.23 -24.76
C VAL A 5 5.74 1.40 -25.07
N PHE A 6 5.32 1.42 -26.33
CA PHE A 6 4.29 0.55 -26.87
C PHE A 6 4.98 -0.52 -27.71
N LEU A 7 4.82 -1.79 -27.33
CA LEU A 7 5.48 -2.91 -27.96
C LEU A 7 4.48 -3.61 -28.90
N CYS A 8 4.86 -3.75 -30.17
CA CYS A 8 4.09 -4.45 -31.17
C CYS A 8 4.83 -5.68 -31.69
N PHE A 9 4.10 -6.76 -31.90
CA PHE A 9 4.60 -8.00 -32.48
C PHE A 9 4.03 -8.20 -33.86
N TYR A 10 4.90 -8.51 -34.83
CA TYR A 10 4.52 -8.88 -36.20
C TYR A 10 5.23 -10.17 -36.56
N SER A 11 4.54 -11.03 -37.31
CA SER A 11 5.15 -12.22 -37.90
C SER A 11 5.45 -11.97 -39.37
N LEU A 12 6.65 -12.33 -39.84
CA LEU A 12 7.04 -12.32 -41.22
C LEU A 12 7.30 -13.74 -41.74
N THR A 13 6.65 -14.10 -42.81
CA THR A 13 6.87 -15.38 -43.50
C THR A 13 8.02 -15.27 -44.49
N SER A 14 8.74 -16.37 -44.70
CA SER A 14 9.83 -16.46 -45.66
C SER A 14 9.35 -16.73 -47.08
N ASP A 15 8.03 -16.90 -47.30
CA ASP A 15 7.46 -17.16 -48.59
C ASP A 15 7.60 -15.92 -49.50
N PRO A 16 8.37 -16.00 -50.61
CA PRO A 16 8.63 -14.86 -51.47
C PRO A 16 7.36 -14.36 -52.22
N THR A 17 6.34 -15.19 -52.35
CA THR A 17 5.11 -14.83 -53.10
C THR A 17 4.24 -13.86 -52.29
N LEU A 18 4.25 -13.96 -50.97
CA LEU A 18 3.48 -13.12 -50.06
C LEU A 18 4.30 -11.98 -49.42
N ALA A 19 5.61 -12.00 -49.59
CA ALA A 19 6.54 -11.12 -48.92
C ALA A 19 6.22 -9.63 -49.10
N THR A 20 6.05 -9.17 -50.35
CA THR A 20 5.79 -7.75 -50.66
C THR A 20 4.44 -7.26 -50.13
N LEU A 21 3.42 -8.09 -50.20
CA LEU A 21 2.09 -7.74 -49.69
C LEU A 21 2.11 -7.62 -48.15
N GLN A 22 2.76 -8.56 -47.48
CA GLN A 22 2.90 -8.58 -46.06
C GLN A 22 3.74 -7.40 -45.57
N ASP A 23 4.87 -7.10 -46.20
CA ASP A 23 5.73 -5.96 -45.86
C ASP A 23 4.98 -4.63 -46.01
N ASN A 24 4.17 -4.45 -47.03
CA ASN A 24 3.36 -3.25 -47.21
C ASN A 24 2.26 -3.13 -46.16
N LYS A 25 1.62 -4.25 -45.80
CA LYS A 25 0.63 -4.28 -44.71
C LYS A 25 1.29 -3.89 -43.38
N VAL A 26 2.41 -4.50 -43.01
CA VAL A 26 3.15 -4.20 -41.78
C VAL A 26 3.59 -2.74 -41.75
N LYS A 27 4.12 -2.20 -42.88
CA LYS A 27 4.47 -0.77 -42.98
C LYS A 27 3.27 0.16 -42.75
N SER A 28 2.12 -0.19 -43.35
CA SER A 28 0.88 0.59 -43.13
C SER A 28 0.42 0.57 -41.70
N ASP A 29 0.39 -0.61 -41.09
CA ASP A 29 -0.03 -0.78 -39.67
C ASP A 29 0.89 -0.02 -38.69
N ILE A 30 2.19 -0.14 -38.88
CA ILE A 30 3.18 0.60 -38.06
C ILE A 30 3.01 2.11 -38.24
N SER A 31 2.80 2.59 -39.45
CA SER A 31 2.60 4.02 -39.71
C SER A 31 1.31 4.54 -39.10
N ASN A 32 0.24 3.78 -39.14
CA ASN A 32 -1.04 4.11 -38.51
C ASN A 32 -0.92 4.17 -37.00
N LEU A 33 -0.25 3.19 -36.36
CA LEU A 33 0.03 3.19 -34.94
C LEU A 33 0.90 4.39 -34.51
N LYS A 34 1.97 4.67 -35.26
CA LYS A 34 2.85 5.82 -35.02
C LYS A 34 2.07 7.13 -35.06
N ASN A 35 1.22 7.31 -36.05
CA ASN A 35 0.36 8.47 -36.22
C ASN A 35 -0.67 8.56 -35.04
N GLY A 36 -1.25 7.44 -34.63
CA GLY A 36 -2.14 7.36 -33.48
C GLY A 36 -1.46 7.78 -32.19
N LEU A 37 -0.25 7.28 -31.94
CA LEU A 37 0.55 7.64 -30.77
C LEU A 37 0.95 9.13 -30.79
N LEU A 38 1.30 9.67 -31.93
CA LEU A 38 1.60 11.11 -32.09
C LEU A 38 0.37 11.99 -31.80
N LYS A 39 -0.80 11.59 -32.32
CA LYS A 39 -2.07 12.30 -32.06
C LYS A 39 -2.49 12.27 -30.60
N SER A 40 -2.12 11.22 -29.84
CA SER A 40 -2.42 11.12 -28.40
C SER A 40 -1.74 12.18 -27.54
N GLY A 41 -0.70 12.85 -28.07
CA GLY A 41 0.06 13.87 -27.35
C GLY A 41 1.02 13.34 -26.27
N TYR A 42 0.99 12.04 -25.95
CA TYR A 42 1.81 11.46 -24.90
C TYR A 42 3.26 11.14 -25.32
N ARG A 43 3.56 11.18 -26.62
CA ARG A 43 4.89 10.88 -27.19
C ARG A 43 5.43 9.49 -26.76
N THR A 44 4.54 8.54 -26.52
CA THR A 44 4.90 7.15 -26.23
C THR A 44 5.80 6.61 -27.34
N ARG A 45 6.89 5.97 -26.98
CA ARG A 45 7.82 5.39 -27.95
C ARG A 45 7.25 4.10 -28.48
N LEU A 46 7.48 3.82 -29.77
CA LEU A 46 7.06 2.61 -30.43
C LEU A 46 8.26 1.68 -30.60
N ALA A 47 8.15 0.46 -30.10
CA ALA A 47 9.10 -0.62 -30.33
C ALA A 47 8.42 -1.78 -31.05
N ILE A 48 9.14 -2.41 -31.97
CA ILE A 48 8.61 -3.45 -32.86
C ILE A 48 9.44 -4.70 -32.72
N VAL A 49 8.75 -5.81 -32.51
CA VAL A 49 9.33 -7.15 -32.52
C VAL A 49 8.78 -7.91 -33.71
N VAL A 50 9.66 -8.35 -34.59
CA VAL A 50 9.35 -9.15 -35.74
C VAL A 50 9.73 -10.59 -35.48
N LEU A 51 8.77 -11.49 -35.58
CA LEU A 51 8.95 -12.92 -35.46
C LEU A 51 9.16 -13.53 -36.83
N SER A 52 10.23 -14.29 -37.03
CA SER A 52 10.53 -15.02 -38.25
C SER A 52 10.11 -16.49 -38.15
N ASP A 53 9.72 -17.11 -39.26
CA ASP A 53 9.29 -18.51 -39.34
C ASP A 53 10.45 -19.51 -39.61
N LYS A 54 11.66 -19.06 -39.93
CA LYS A 54 12.82 -19.91 -40.22
C LYS A 54 13.90 -19.92 -39.16
N VAL A 55 14.36 -21.11 -38.81
CA VAL A 55 15.43 -21.40 -37.83
C VAL A 55 16.83 -21.04 -38.38
N ALA A 56 17.01 -20.94 -39.69
CA ALA A 56 18.31 -20.65 -40.29
C ALA A 56 18.77 -19.21 -40.06
N SER A 57 20.08 -19.05 -39.84
CA SER A 57 20.78 -17.76 -39.79
C SER A 57 20.11 -16.75 -40.75
N PRO A 58 19.99 -15.48 -40.33
CA PRO A 58 19.26 -14.50 -41.16
C PRO A 58 19.81 -14.52 -42.57
N THR A 59 19.09 -15.14 -43.47
CA THR A 59 19.41 -15.06 -44.89
C THR A 59 19.49 -13.58 -45.22
N GLU A 60 20.53 -13.16 -45.93
CA GLU A 60 20.77 -11.75 -46.27
C GLU A 60 19.49 -11.06 -46.73
N GLY A 61 18.62 -11.79 -47.47
CA GLY A 61 17.32 -11.27 -47.91
C GLY A 61 16.28 -10.98 -46.82
N MET A 62 16.25 -11.69 -45.67
CA MET A 62 15.33 -11.40 -44.57
C MET A 62 15.77 -10.16 -43.81
N GLN A 63 17.07 -10.03 -43.56
CA GLN A 63 17.64 -8.86 -42.90
C GLN A 63 17.41 -7.60 -43.73
N GLU A 64 17.58 -7.69 -45.05
CA GLU A 64 17.31 -6.60 -45.98
C GLU A 64 15.84 -6.18 -45.97
N ARG A 65 14.90 -7.14 -45.94
CA ARG A 65 13.45 -6.86 -45.82
C ARG A 65 13.13 -6.14 -44.50
N VAL A 66 13.64 -6.62 -43.39
CA VAL A 66 13.49 -6.03 -42.09
C VAL A 66 14.01 -4.60 -42.05
N ASP A 67 15.19 -4.36 -42.63
CA ASP A 67 15.78 -3.03 -42.76
C ASP A 67 14.95 -2.10 -43.66
N ASN A 68 14.38 -2.62 -44.72
CA ASN A 68 13.50 -1.87 -45.59
C ASN A 68 12.17 -1.48 -44.93
N ILE A 69 11.58 -2.37 -44.13
CA ILE A 69 10.40 -2.07 -43.31
C ILE A 69 10.76 -0.98 -42.29
N ARG A 70 11.84 -1.17 -41.56
CA ARG A 70 12.31 -0.23 -40.53
C ARG A 70 12.54 1.18 -41.09
N LYS A 71 13.32 1.27 -42.20
CA LYS A 71 13.62 2.54 -42.88
C LYS A 71 12.33 3.19 -43.44
N GLY A 72 11.45 2.40 -44.04
CA GLY A 72 10.18 2.89 -44.57
C GLY A 72 9.24 3.46 -43.50
N CYS A 73 9.27 2.93 -42.29
CA CYS A 73 8.47 3.44 -41.18
C CYS A 73 9.20 4.49 -40.33
N GLY A 74 10.47 4.77 -40.60
CA GLY A 74 11.29 5.72 -39.82
C GLY A 74 11.37 5.33 -38.34
N ILE A 75 11.65 4.05 -38.06
CA ILE A 75 11.82 3.52 -36.70
C ILE A 75 13.32 3.47 -36.35
N ASP A 76 13.65 3.86 -35.11
CA ASP A 76 15.01 3.78 -34.58
C ASP A 76 15.48 2.31 -34.61
N PRO A 77 16.73 2.03 -35.06
CA PRO A 77 17.31 0.68 -35.02
C PRO A 77 17.23 0.02 -33.64
N LYS A 78 17.36 0.79 -32.57
CA LYS A 78 17.25 0.31 -31.17
C LYS A 78 15.83 -0.05 -30.74
N ALA A 79 14.83 0.31 -31.53
CA ALA A 79 13.42 0.03 -31.25
C ALA A 79 12.83 -1.02 -32.21
N PHE A 80 13.68 -1.71 -32.99
CA PHE A 80 13.28 -2.73 -33.94
C PHE A 80 14.07 -4.01 -33.73
N PHE A 81 13.39 -5.10 -33.39
CA PHE A 81 13.99 -6.37 -32.99
C PHE A 81 13.53 -7.48 -33.95
N LEU A 82 14.46 -8.29 -34.41
CA LEU A 82 14.16 -9.52 -35.13
C LEU A 82 14.38 -10.70 -34.17
N VAL A 83 13.36 -11.54 -34.06
CA VAL A 83 13.42 -12.75 -33.20
C VAL A 83 13.21 -13.95 -34.14
N PRO A 84 14.28 -14.72 -34.43
CA PRO A 84 14.15 -15.99 -35.16
C PRO A 84 13.51 -17.07 -34.27
N PRO A 85 12.99 -18.17 -34.82
CA PRO A 85 12.54 -19.30 -34.00
C PRO A 85 13.66 -19.85 -33.16
N GLN A 86 13.34 -20.23 -31.92
CA GLN A 86 14.27 -20.70 -30.93
C GLN A 86 14.13 -22.23 -30.73
N ASN A 87 15.24 -22.89 -30.49
CA ASN A 87 15.26 -24.34 -30.24
C ASN A 87 15.17 -24.67 -28.72
N SER A 88 15.44 -23.69 -27.86
CA SER A 88 15.37 -23.88 -26.42
C SER A 88 14.73 -22.66 -25.71
N GLN A 89 14.13 -22.92 -24.55
CA GLN A 89 13.58 -21.86 -23.71
C GLN A 89 14.66 -20.90 -23.20
N GLU A 90 15.84 -21.40 -22.88
CA GLU A 90 16.96 -20.56 -22.39
C GLU A 90 17.41 -19.55 -23.45
N GLU A 91 17.42 -19.94 -24.71
CA GLU A 91 17.76 -19.04 -25.82
C GLU A 91 16.71 -17.94 -26.01
N LEU A 92 15.43 -18.30 -25.89
CA LEU A 92 14.34 -17.33 -25.93
C LEU A 92 14.42 -16.35 -24.77
N GLU A 93 14.68 -16.83 -23.56
CA GLU A 93 14.83 -15.98 -22.36
C GLU A 93 16.01 -15.00 -22.54
N ARG A 94 17.14 -15.43 -23.06
CA ARG A 94 18.29 -14.56 -23.35
C ARG A 94 17.96 -13.46 -24.37
N ILE A 95 17.23 -13.80 -25.43
CA ILE A 95 16.81 -12.80 -26.45
C ILE A 95 15.80 -11.82 -25.84
N ALA A 96 14.85 -12.34 -25.05
CA ALA A 96 13.86 -11.52 -24.37
C ALA A 96 14.52 -10.56 -23.37
N GLU A 97 15.51 -11.01 -22.58
CA GLU A 97 16.26 -10.20 -21.65
C GLU A 97 17.04 -9.07 -22.33
N ASN A 98 17.73 -9.38 -23.43
CA ASN A 98 18.44 -8.37 -24.23
C ASN A 98 17.49 -7.32 -24.82
N THR A 99 16.34 -7.78 -25.34
CA THR A 99 15.29 -6.90 -25.86
C THR A 99 14.72 -6.00 -24.78
N LEU A 100 14.37 -6.57 -23.61
CA LEU A 100 13.86 -5.84 -22.46
C LEU A 100 14.87 -4.83 -21.92
N THR A 101 16.14 -5.16 -21.87
CA THR A 101 17.21 -4.25 -21.45
C THR A 101 17.28 -3.02 -22.35
N THR A 102 17.18 -3.21 -23.68
CA THR A 102 17.16 -2.11 -24.65
C THR A 102 15.91 -1.25 -24.53
N ILE A 103 14.73 -1.89 -24.38
CA ILE A 103 13.45 -1.19 -24.16
C ILE A 103 13.45 -0.43 -22.84
N TYR A 104 14.01 -1.01 -21.78
CA TYR A 104 14.15 -0.37 -20.49
C TYR A 104 14.96 0.93 -20.57
N ALA A 105 16.08 0.93 -21.29
CA ALA A 105 16.86 2.14 -21.52
C ALA A 105 16.04 3.26 -22.21
N GLN A 106 15.20 2.89 -23.19
CA GLN A 106 14.29 3.84 -23.84
C GLN A 106 13.20 4.35 -22.91
N ALA A 107 12.66 3.49 -22.04
CA ALA A 107 11.68 3.88 -21.04
C ALA A 107 12.27 4.87 -20.01
N ILE A 108 13.48 4.62 -19.53
CA ILE A 108 14.23 5.53 -18.65
C ILE A 108 14.38 6.92 -19.28
N GLU A 109 14.80 6.97 -20.55
CA GLU A 109 14.98 8.22 -21.25
C GLU A 109 13.65 8.97 -21.46
N TYR A 110 12.57 8.26 -21.77
CA TYR A 110 11.22 8.83 -21.86
C TYR A 110 10.80 9.53 -20.56
N TYR A 111 10.91 8.84 -19.42
CA TYR A 111 10.55 9.43 -18.12
C TYR A 111 11.51 10.54 -17.70
N ARG A 112 12.77 10.50 -18.14
CA ARG A 112 13.72 11.60 -17.95
C ARG A 112 13.27 12.86 -18.67
N ASP A 113 12.80 12.72 -19.92
CA ASP A 113 12.28 13.85 -20.71
C ASP A 113 11.00 14.41 -20.10
N LEU A 114 10.07 13.56 -19.67
CA LEU A 114 8.86 14.01 -18.97
C LEU A 114 9.19 14.73 -17.67
N GLY A 115 10.17 14.26 -16.90
CA GLY A 115 10.65 14.91 -15.69
C GLY A 115 11.27 16.29 -15.96
N ARG A 116 12.09 16.42 -17.03
CA ARG A 116 12.62 17.71 -17.48
C ARG A 116 11.50 18.68 -17.86
N HIS A 117 10.49 18.19 -18.56
CA HIS A 117 9.34 18.99 -18.97
C HIS A 117 8.51 19.47 -17.76
N ALA A 118 8.26 18.61 -16.78
CA ALA A 118 7.56 18.98 -15.55
C ALA A 118 8.33 20.06 -14.77
N ARG A 119 9.65 19.90 -14.60
CA ARG A 119 10.51 20.89 -13.93
C ARG A 119 10.52 22.23 -14.68
N LYS A 120 10.62 22.21 -16.02
CA LYS A 120 10.56 23.42 -16.84
C LYS A 120 9.23 24.16 -16.71
N LYS A 121 8.10 23.41 -16.60
CA LYS A 121 6.78 24.01 -16.36
C LYS A 121 6.70 24.63 -14.96
N ARG A 122 7.23 23.94 -13.94
CA ARG A 122 7.29 24.46 -12.56
C ARG A 122 8.09 25.77 -12.48
N SER A 123 9.27 25.80 -13.10
CA SER A 123 10.16 26.99 -13.05
C SER A 123 9.60 28.23 -13.76
N ARG A 124 8.67 28.05 -14.71
CA ARG A 124 8.01 29.17 -15.38
C ARG A 124 7.03 29.94 -14.50
N GLY A 125 6.53 29.31 -13.42
CA GLY A 125 5.63 29.97 -12.47
C GLY A 125 4.29 30.43 -13.06
N VAL A 126 3.85 29.86 -14.19
CA VAL A 126 2.62 30.26 -14.88
C VAL A 126 1.56 29.19 -14.75
N VAL A 127 0.36 29.59 -14.35
CA VAL A 127 -0.81 28.72 -14.36
C VAL A 127 -1.17 28.39 -15.82
N PRO A 128 -1.26 27.11 -16.20
CA PRO A 128 -1.64 26.73 -17.56
C PRO A 128 -3.03 27.24 -17.91
N GLN A 129 -3.19 27.65 -19.16
CA GLN A 129 -4.51 28.02 -19.70
C GLN A 129 -5.45 26.80 -19.65
N PRO A 130 -6.76 27.00 -19.39
CA PRO A 130 -7.76 25.95 -19.42
C PRO A 130 -7.79 25.28 -20.79
N THR A 131 -7.93 23.96 -20.82
CA THR A 131 -8.13 23.21 -22.06
C THR A 131 -9.55 23.41 -22.60
N ILE A 132 -9.71 23.49 -23.90
CA ILE A 132 -11.01 23.57 -24.58
C ILE A 132 -11.20 22.28 -25.40
N PRO A 133 -12.25 21.46 -25.16
CA PRO A 133 -13.22 21.55 -24.06
C PRO A 133 -12.59 21.33 -22.69
N PRO A 134 -13.16 21.91 -21.64
CA PRO A 134 -12.64 21.71 -20.30
C PRO A 134 -12.68 20.21 -19.96
N THR A 135 -11.52 19.64 -19.64
CA THR A 135 -11.44 18.27 -19.13
C THR A 135 -12.15 18.23 -17.79
N PHE A 136 -12.92 17.17 -17.57
CA PHE A 136 -13.61 16.92 -16.30
C PHE A 136 -12.58 16.95 -15.17
N GLY A 137 -12.63 17.96 -14.32
CA GLY A 137 -11.70 18.11 -13.21
C GLY A 137 -11.23 19.54 -13.02
N THR A 138 -10.82 19.79 -11.86
CA THR A 138 -10.49 21.01 -11.16
C THR A 138 -9.27 21.80 -11.68
N SER A 139 -8.75 21.50 -12.87
CA SER A 139 -7.54 22.17 -13.40
C SER A 139 -7.70 23.69 -13.59
N GLN A 140 -8.92 24.14 -13.85
CA GLN A 140 -9.22 25.58 -14.02
C GLN A 140 -9.18 26.39 -12.72
N THR A 141 -9.17 25.71 -11.58
CA THR A 141 -9.34 26.31 -10.25
C THR A 141 -8.18 26.04 -9.30
N LEU A 142 -7.10 25.43 -9.79
CA LEU A 142 -5.89 25.26 -9.01
C LEU A 142 -5.12 26.59 -8.95
N SER A 143 -4.75 26.98 -7.73
CA SER A 143 -3.83 28.09 -7.49
C SER A 143 -2.42 27.75 -7.99
N LEU A 144 -1.55 28.75 -8.08
CA LEU A 144 -0.14 28.52 -8.45
C LEU A 144 0.57 27.52 -7.52
N PRO A 145 0.44 27.59 -6.18
CA PRO A 145 0.97 26.56 -5.28
C PRO A 145 0.42 25.17 -5.59
N GLY A 146 -0.86 25.03 -5.92
CA GLY A 146 -1.45 23.74 -6.32
C GLY A 146 -0.82 23.17 -7.60
N TRP A 147 -0.47 24.03 -8.57
CA TRP A 147 0.27 23.62 -9.75
C TRP A 147 1.70 23.22 -9.43
N HIS A 148 2.37 23.87 -8.48
CA HIS A 148 3.69 23.46 -8.01
C HIS A 148 3.66 22.06 -7.40
N VAL A 149 2.73 21.78 -6.50
CA VAL A 149 2.51 20.43 -5.94
C VAL A 149 2.34 19.39 -7.06
N ARG A 150 1.51 19.69 -8.05
CA ARG A 150 1.27 18.80 -9.20
C ARG A 150 2.52 18.52 -10.01
N TYR A 151 3.38 19.52 -10.24
CA TYR A 151 4.62 19.35 -10.99
C TYR A 151 5.68 18.61 -10.18
N ASP A 152 5.80 18.90 -8.90
CA ASP A 152 6.72 18.20 -7.99
C ASP A 152 6.32 16.74 -7.85
N PHE A 153 5.04 16.44 -7.66
CA PHE A 153 4.50 15.09 -7.64
C PHE A 153 4.79 14.32 -8.95
N LYS A 154 4.55 14.94 -10.12
CA LYS A 154 4.87 14.33 -11.40
C LYS A 154 6.36 14.05 -11.55
N SER A 155 7.22 15.00 -11.16
CA SER A 155 8.67 14.85 -11.21
C SER A 155 9.14 13.70 -10.34
N ALA A 156 8.55 13.56 -9.14
CA ALA A 156 8.81 12.46 -8.23
C ALA A 156 8.40 11.11 -8.81
N VAL A 157 7.19 11.00 -9.37
CA VAL A 157 6.69 9.76 -10.00
C VAL A 157 7.58 9.35 -11.18
N PHE A 158 8.03 10.30 -12.00
CA PHE A 158 8.92 9.98 -13.12
C PHE A 158 10.33 9.57 -12.65
N ALA A 159 10.82 10.11 -11.52
CA ALA A 159 12.06 9.64 -10.90
C ALA A 159 11.90 8.21 -10.34
N GLU A 160 10.77 7.93 -9.70
CA GLU A 160 10.42 6.61 -9.20
C GLU A 160 10.39 5.55 -10.30
N TYR A 161 9.81 5.88 -11.49
CA TYR A 161 9.82 4.97 -12.66
C TYR A 161 11.22 4.75 -13.25
N ARG A 162 12.18 5.60 -12.94
CA ARG A 162 13.59 5.41 -13.31
C ARG A 162 14.41 4.73 -12.22
N SER A 163 13.76 4.30 -11.11
CA SER A 163 14.41 3.73 -9.93
C SER A 163 15.38 4.72 -9.23
N GLU A 164 15.26 6.01 -9.49
CA GLU A 164 16.02 7.09 -8.83
C GLU A 164 15.31 7.49 -7.53
N MET A 165 15.31 6.58 -6.53
CA MET A 165 14.48 6.72 -5.32
C MET A 165 14.84 7.92 -4.45
N ASP A 166 16.12 8.32 -4.38
CA ASP A 166 16.53 9.52 -3.64
C ASP A 166 15.99 10.81 -4.29
N ALA A 167 16.02 10.88 -5.61
CA ALA A 167 15.46 12.02 -6.34
C ALA A 167 13.94 12.04 -6.25
N ALA A 168 13.30 10.87 -6.27
CA ALA A 168 11.86 10.72 -6.07
C ALA A 168 11.46 11.18 -4.67
N PHE A 169 12.15 10.72 -3.63
CA PHE A 169 11.90 11.11 -2.25
C PHE A 169 11.96 12.62 -2.07
N ARG A 170 13.05 13.29 -2.49
CA ARG A 170 13.19 14.74 -2.38
C ARG A 170 12.05 15.51 -3.07
N SER A 171 11.63 15.04 -4.25
CA SER A 171 10.54 15.68 -4.99
C SER A 171 9.17 15.41 -4.35
N PHE A 172 8.94 14.22 -3.77
CA PHE A 172 7.73 13.92 -2.99
C PHE A 172 7.69 14.74 -1.71
N GLU A 173 8.80 14.86 -1.00
CA GLU A 173 8.91 15.66 0.22
C GLU A 173 8.59 17.14 -0.08
N GLN A 174 9.16 17.71 -1.15
CA GLN A 174 8.84 19.07 -1.58
C GLN A 174 7.35 19.22 -1.93
N ALA A 175 6.75 18.25 -2.62
CA ALA A 175 5.32 18.27 -2.92
C ALA A 175 4.48 18.19 -1.64
N TYR A 176 4.90 17.40 -0.66
CA TYR A 176 4.24 17.25 0.63
C TYR A 176 4.24 18.54 1.44
N GLU A 177 5.41 19.17 1.60
CA GLU A 177 5.55 20.42 2.35
C GLU A 177 4.77 21.57 1.68
N ASN A 178 4.80 21.67 0.35
CA ASN A 178 4.00 22.65 -0.37
C ASN A 178 2.49 22.38 -0.22
N LEU A 179 2.06 21.12 -0.17
CA LEU A 179 0.64 20.73 -0.03
C LEU A 179 0.09 21.08 1.35
N LEU A 180 0.83 20.76 2.42
CA LEU A 180 0.43 20.99 3.81
C LEU A 180 0.83 22.38 4.33
N GLY A 181 1.42 23.20 3.47
CA GLY A 181 1.81 24.56 3.81
C GLY A 181 0.62 25.53 3.90
N SER A 182 0.89 26.69 4.47
CA SER A 182 -0.09 27.77 4.66
C SER A 182 -0.70 28.32 3.37
N GLU A 183 0.01 28.16 2.25
CA GLU A 183 -0.43 28.71 0.95
C GLU A 183 -1.44 27.81 0.22
N LEU A 184 -1.69 26.58 0.67
CA LEU A 184 -2.59 25.68 -0.04
C LEU A 184 -3.64 25.05 0.88
N LEU A 185 -3.28 24.08 1.74
CA LEU A 185 -4.28 23.33 2.50
C LEU A 185 -4.97 24.17 3.58
N GLU A 186 -4.26 25.08 4.22
CA GLU A 186 -4.82 25.96 5.25
C GLU A 186 -5.84 26.97 4.68
N ILE A 187 -5.73 27.33 3.39
CA ILE A 187 -6.67 28.23 2.72
C ILE A 187 -7.96 27.51 2.29
N ILE A 188 -7.89 26.18 2.09
CA ILE A 188 -9.04 25.41 1.64
C ILE A 188 -10.01 25.19 2.82
N PRO A 189 -11.28 25.63 2.71
CA PRO A 189 -12.24 25.40 3.78
C PRO A 189 -12.41 23.89 4.09
N ASN A 190 -12.47 23.53 5.36
CA ASN A 190 -12.54 22.14 5.84
C ASN A 190 -13.81 21.39 5.42
N TRP A 191 -14.87 22.10 5.05
CA TRP A 191 -16.12 21.55 4.51
C TRP A 191 -16.06 21.28 2.99
N SER A 192 -15.02 21.79 2.31
CA SER A 192 -14.87 21.61 0.87
C SER A 192 -14.42 20.18 0.54
N PRO A 193 -15.01 19.52 -0.48
CA PRO A 193 -14.50 18.22 -0.98
C PRO A 193 -13.01 18.25 -1.31
N ARG A 194 -12.48 19.39 -1.76
CA ARG A 194 -11.06 19.60 -2.06
C ARG A 194 -10.16 19.44 -0.84
N TRP A 195 -10.65 19.79 0.34
CA TRP A 195 -9.89 19.60 1.56
C TRP A 195 -9.64 18.11 1.83
N ASN A 196 -10.66 17.27 1.63
CA ASN A 196 -10.53 15.81 1.74
C ASN A 196 -9.61 15.24 0.65
N GLU A 197 -9.74 15.71 -0.60
CA GLU A 197 -8.86 15.32 -1.71
C GLU A 197 -7.39 15.69 -1.44
N ALA A 198 -7.13 16.90 -0.96
CA ALA A 198 -5.79 17.38 -0.64
C ALA A 198 -5.17 16.57 0.51
N ARG A 199 -5.96 16.22 1.53
CA ARG A 199 -5.53 15.39 2.63
C ARG A 199 -5.23 13.94 2.18
N LEU A 200 -6.10 13.38 1.34
CA LEU A 200 -5.85 12.07 0.73
C LEU A 200 -4.57 12.08 -0.11
N LEU A 201 -4.33 13.17 -0.85
CA LEU A 201 -3.08 13.34 -1.60
C LEU A 201 -1.86 13.38 -0.67
N ALA A 202 -1.97 14.00 0.51
CA ALA A 202 -0.91 14.00 1.52
C ALA A 202 -0.60 12.58 2.01
N ASP A 203 -1.62 11.76 2.28
CA ASP A 203 -1.47 10.36 2.63
C ASP A 203 -0.76 9.58 1.51
N ILE A 204 -1.18 9.77 0.26
CA ILE A 204 -0.56 9.12 -0.91
C ILE A 204 0.90 9.53 -1.06
N ILE A 205 1.23 10.81 -0.89
CA ILE A 205 2.62 11.27 -0.96
C ILE A 205 3.45 10.67 0.18
N ALA A 206 2.93 10.66 1.40
CA ALA A 206 3.59 10.06 2.55
C ALA A 206 3.89 8.56 2.33
N ILE A 207 2.93 7.79 1.82
CA ILE A 207 3.11 6.37 1.45
C ILE A 207 4.24 6.21 0.42
N ARG A 208 4.31 7.08 -0.59
CA ARG A 208 5.38 7.03 -1.59
C ARG A 208 6.74 7.41 -1.01
N CYS A 209 6.78 8.36 -0.08
CA CYS A 209 8.01 8.68 0.67
C CYS A 209 8.51 7.46 1.47
N LEU A 210 7.59 6.77 2.19
CA LEU A 210 7.93 5.54 2.91
C LEU A 210 8.50 4.48 1.97
N ARG A 211 7.87 4.28 0.81
CA ARG A 211 8.34 3.32 -0.19
C ARG A 211 9.76 3.64 -0.68
N CYS A 212 10.06 4.90 -0.97
CA CYS A 212 11.40 5.32 -1.39
C CYS A 212 12.45 5.08 -0.30
N LEU A 213 12.14 5.43 0.96
CA LEU A 213 13.05 5.23 2.08
C LEU A 213 13.30 3.75 2.37
N LEU A 214 12.27 2.92 2.38
CA LEU A 214 12.38 1.48 2.60
C LEU A 214 13.14 0.80 1.45
N TRP A 215 12.94 1.22 0.21
CA TRP A 215 13.70 0.74 -0.94
C TRP A 215 15.20 1.01 -0.80
N ASN A 216 15.55 2.19 -0.31
CA ASN A 216 16.94 2.61 -0.07
C ASN A 216 17.52 2.06 1.25
N LYS A 217 16.77 1.18 1.94
CA LYS A 217 17.17 0.60 3.23
C LYS A 217 17.39 1.65 4.34
N GLN A 218 16.72 2.79 4.25
CA GLN A 218 16.74 3.85 5.26
C GLN A 218 15.59 3.62 6.25
N TYR A 219 15.73 2.61 7.08
CA TYR A 219 14.66 2.06 7.89
C TYR A 219 14.23 3.00 9.02
N THR A 220 15.18 3.57 9.75
CA THR A 220 14.91 4.54 10.82
C THR A 220 14.29 5.81 10.25
N ALA A 221 14.78 6.31 9.12
CA ALA A 221 14.18 7.45 8.43
C ALA A 221 12.74 7.17 7.97
N ALA A 222 12.45 5.93 7.55
CA ALA A 222 11.08 5.54 7.20
C ALA A 222 10.14 5.58 8.41
N VAL A 223 10.55 5.06 9.58
CA VAL A 223 9.74 5.12 10.80
C VAL A 223 9.54 6.57 11.25
N ARG A 224 10.59 7.40 11.25
CA ARG A 224 10.50 8.83 11.55
C ARG A 224 9.56 9.55 10.59
N ARG A 225 9.59 9.22 9.29
CA ARG A 225 8.67 9.79 8.30
C ARG A 225 7.22 9.36 8.53
N TRP A 226 6.99 8.10 8.92
CA TRP A 226 5.67 7.60 9.32
C TRP A 226 5.12 8.38 10.50
N GLN A 227 5.95 8.59 11.55
CA GLN A 227 5.61 9.36 12.74
C GLN A 227 5.34 10.83 12.40
N TYR A 228 6.22 11.46 11.62
CA TYR A 228 6.08 12.84 11.17
C TYR A 228 4.76 13.10 10.44
N HIS A 229 4.39 12.20 9.52
CA HIS A 229 3.10 12.33 8.82
C HIS A 229 1.92 12.24 9.80
N ARG A 230 1.98 11.30 10.75
CA ARG A 230 0.95 11.16 11.78
C ARG A 230 0.80 12.46 12.60
N GLU A 231 1.89 13.05 13.04
CA GLU A 231 1.92 14.29 13.81
C GLU A 231 1.38 15.48 13.00
N ARG A 232 1.80 15.60 11.75
CA ARG A 232 1.32 16.67 10.86
C ARG A 232 -0.19 16.58 10.59
N ILE A 233 -0.73 15.38 10.39
CA ILE A 233 -2.18 15.20 10.20
C ILE A 233 -2.93 15.41 11.53
N THR A 234 -2.37 14.98 12.68
CA THR A 234 -2.91 15.30 14.00
C THR A 234 -3.08 16.81 14.18
N ASP A 235 -2.02 17.56 13.99
CA ASP A 235 -2.00 19.01 14.11
C ASP A 235 -3.01 19.70 13.14
N LEU A 236 -3.07 19.23 11.90
CA LEU A 236 -4.04 19.72 10.92
C LEU A 236 -5.49 19.49 11.38
N VAL A 237 -5.80 18.28 11.88
CA VAL A 237 -7.15 17.91 12.31
C VAL A 237 -7.56 18.66 13.56
N ASP A 238 -6.64 18.89 14.48
CA ASP A 238 -6.88 19.66 15.71
C ASP A 238 -7.12 21.15 15.38
N ARG A 239 -6.35 21.75 14.47
CA ARG A 239 -6.54 23.15 14.05
C ARG A 239 -7.90 23.40 13.39
N VAL A 240 -8.43 22.43 12.64
CA VAL A 240 -9.76 22.58 12.03
C VAL A 240 -10.91 22.20 12.98
N GLY A 241 -10.62 21.93 14.26
CA GLY A 241 -11.61 21.65 15.30
C GLY A 241 -12.27 20.27 15.20
N ARG A 242 -11.74 19.35 14.38
CA ARG A 242 -12.26 17.97 14.30
C ARG A 242 -11.81 17.12 15.48
N GLY A 243 -10.59 17.36 15.97
CA GLY A 243 -9.97 16.63 17.06
C GLY A 243 -9.60 15.19 16.73
N THR A 244 -8.89 14.57 17.65
CA THR A 244 -8.41 13.17 17.52
C THR A 244 -9.22 12.16 18.34
N LYS A 245 -10.21 12.61 19.12
CA LYS A 245 -11.07 11.75 19.94
C LYS A 245 -12.37 11.40 19.21
N ASN A 246 -12.26 10.81 18.05
CA ASN A 246 -13.42 10.44 17.26
C ASN A 246 -13.20 9.13 16.47
N TYR A 247 -14.30 8.58 16.00
CA TYR A 247 -14.32 7.36 15.20
C TYR A 247 -13.44 7.43 13.95
N GLY A 248 -13.57 8.50 13.16
CA GLY A 248 -12.84 8.66 11.89
C GLY A 248 -11.34 8.74 12.09
N TRP A 249 -10.88 9.40 13.15
CA TRP A 249 -9.46 9.48 13.48
C TRP A 249 -8.87 8.09 13.75
N HIS A 250 -9.50 7.31 14.62
CA HIS A 250 -9.01 5.96 14.94
C HIS A 250 -9.11 4.99 13.76
N ALA A 251 -10.09 5.17 12.87
CA ALA A 251 -10.15 4.45 11.61
C ALA A 251 -8.94 4.76 10.72
N TRP A 252 -8.54 6.02 10.63
CA TRP A 252 -7.35 6.44 9.90
C TRP A 252 -6.06 5.91 10.53
N GLU A 253 -5.88 6.06 11.86
CA GLU A 253 -4.70 5.55 12.58
C GLU A 253 -4.51 4.04 12.39
N ALA A 254 -5.60 3.26 12.47
CA ALA A 254 -5.56 1.82 12.24
C ALA A 254 -5.04 1.48 10.83
N ARG A 255 -5.50 2.20 9.82
CA ARG A 255 -5.03 2.02 8.44
C ARG A 255 -3.60 2.51 8.26
N TRP A 256 -3.23 3.62 8.88
CA TRP A 256 -1.88 4.15 8.80
C TRP A 256 -0.84 3.21 9.42
N ALA A 257 -1.18 2.57 10.54
CA ALA A 257 -0.35 1.50 11.11
C ALA A 257 -0.28 0.28 10.18
N LYS A 258 -1.41 -0.12 9.57
CA LYS A 258 -1.46 -1.24 8.61
C LYS A 258 -0.61 -0.99 7.37
N VAL A 259 -0.48 0.25 6.90
CA VAL A 259 0.40 0.59 5.76
C VAL A 259 1.85 0.14 6.00
N MET A 260 2.38 0.38 7.21
CA MET A 260 3.73 -0.10 7.54
C MET A 260 3.81 -1.63 7.60
N ALA A 261 2.79 -2.29 8.16
CA ALA A 261 2.73 -3.76 8.16
C ALA A 261 2.75 -4.32 6.74
N ASP A 262 1.90 -3.79 5.86
CA ASP A 262 1.79 -4.24 4.46
C ASP A 262 3.08 -3.97 3.66
N PHE A 263 3.82 -2.91 3.96
CA PHE A 263 5.14 -2.67 3.34
C PHE A 263 6.16 -3.71 3.78
N ILE A 264 6.22 -4.00 5.07
CA ILE A 264 7.20 -4.95 5.61
C ILE A 264 6.92 -6.37 5.12
N ASP A 265 5.65 -6.76 5.02
CA ASP A 265 5.25 -8.06 4.48
C ASP A 265 5.61 -8.24 2.99
N ARG A 266 5.56 -7.16 2.20
CA ARG A 266 5.81 -7.20 0.76
C ARG A 266 7.27 -6.99 0.38
N LEU A 267 8.05 -6.35 1.23
CA LEU A 267 9.45 -6.08 0.96
C LEU A 267 10.32 -7.24 1.48
N PRO A 268 11.24 -7.76 0.65
CA PRO A 268 12.16 -8.83 1.08
C PRO A 268 13.25 -8.26 2.01
N ILE A 269 12.87 -7.87 3.23
CA ILE A 269 13.82 -7.41 4.24
C ILE A 269 14.42 -8.64 4.91
N GLN A 270 15.56 -9.12 4.40
CA GLN A 270 16.21 -10.33 4.87
C GLN A 270 16.48 -10.32 6.38
N ASP A 271 16.91 -9.18 6.92
CA ASP A 271 17.19 -9.03 8.35
C ASP A 271 15.96 -9.11 9.26
N LEU A 272 14.75 -8.91 8.74
CA LEU A 272 13.48 -9.12 9.45
C LEU A 272 12.75 -10.40 9.02
N ALA A 273 13.41 -11.26 8.25
CA ALA A 273 12.82 -12.54 7.90
C ALA A 273 12.48 -13.33 9.17
N PRO A 274 11.37 -14.08 9.18
CA PRO A 274 10.98 -14.90 10.33
C PRO A 274 12.08 -15.88 10.80
N SER A 275 12.90 -16.37 9.87
CA SER A 275 14.04 -17.25 10.15
C SER A 275 15.11 -16.62 11.06
N THR A 276 15.20 -15.30 11.12
CA THR A 276 16.18 -14.60 11.96
C THR A 276 15.71 -14.41 13.40
N MET A 277 14.44 -14.65 13.69
CA MET A 277 13.77 -14.38 14.99
C MET A 277 13.87 -12.92 15.45
N LYS A 278 14.42 -12.01 14.63
CA LYS A 278 14.52 -10.60 14.98
C LYS A 278 13.14 -9.96 15.02
N ILE A 279 12.92 -9.12 16.04
CA ILE A 279 11.66 -8.38 16.22
C ILE A 279 11.75 -6.95 15.71
N TYR A 280 12.95 -6.41 15.55
CA TYR A 280 13.23 -5.09 14.98
C TYR A 280 14.62 -5.08 14.32
N LEU A 281 14.85 -4.08 13.46
CA LEU A 281 16.15 -3.81 12.86
C LEU A 281 16.98 -2.87 13.74
N LEU A 282 18.27 -3.10 13.74
CA LEU A 282 19.22 -2.13 14.30
C LEU A 282 19.25 -0.88 13.40
N PRO A 283 19.55 0.29 13.98
CA PRO A 283 19.62 1.53 13.21
C PRO A 283 20.74 1.48 12.17
N GLU A 284 20.58 2.21 11.09
CA GLU A 284 21.58 2.38 10.06
C GLU A 284 22.84 3.07 10.65
N LYS A 285 23.99 2.84 10.03
CA LYS A 285 25.27 3.41 10.46
C LYS A 285 25.24 4.94 10.59
N SER A 286 24.45 5.61 9.76
CA SER A 286 24.31 7.07 9.76
C SER A 286 23.66 7.63 11.04
N VAL A 287 22.83 6.85 11.71
CA VAL A 287 22.10 7.24 12.93
C VAL A 287 22.46 6.38 14.14
N ALA A 288 23.42 5.44 13.99
CA ALA A 288 23.81 4.52 15.06
C ALA A 288 24.40 5.22 16.32
N ALA A 289 24.90 6.46 16.16
CA ALA A 289 25.41 7.27 17.27
C ALA A 289 24.29 8.01 18.04
N GLU A 290 23.07 8.06 17.51
CA GLU A 290 21.94 8.71 18.14
C GLU A 290 21.30 7.78 19.20
N ARG A 291 20.80 8.37 20.29
CA ARG A 291 19.96 7.63 21.27
C ARG A 291 18.55 7.49 20.71
N LEU A 292 18.33 6.43 19.94
CA LEU A 292 17.01 6.12 19.39
C LEU A 292 16.09 5.55 20.46
N GLN A 293 14.84 5.97 20.41
CA GLN A 293 13.79 5.36 21.22
C GLN A 293 13.32 4.04 20.56
N PRO A 294 12.81 3.06 21.34
CA PRO A 294 12.39 1.77 20.80
C PRO A 294 11.38 1.88 19.65
N TRP A 295 10.51 2.88 19.64
CA TRP A 295 9.51 3.08 18.59
C TRP A 295 10.07 3.69 17.29
N GLU A 296 11.31 4.22 17.29
CA GLU A 296 11.99 4.73 16.09
C GLU A 296 12.65 3.62 15.28
N LEU A 297 12.72 2.41 15.84
CA LEU A 297 13.26 1.25 15.16
C LEU A 297 12.20 0.62 14.24
N LEU A 298 12.61 0.09 13.11
CA LEU A 298 11.69 -0.64 12.25
C LEU A 298 11.43 -2.03 12.85
N HIS A 299 10.23 -2.20 13.39
CA HIS A 299 9.73 -3.46 13.90
C HIS A 299 9.17 -4.33 12.76
N HIS A 300 9.09 -5.64 12.98
CA HIS A 300 8.44 -6.58 12.05
C HIS A 300 6.93 -6.30 11.91
N ALA A 301 6.30 -6.85 10.86
CA ALA A 301 4.90 -6.58 10.54
C ALA A 301 3.93 -6.81 11.69
N GLY A 302 4.17 -7.83 12.53
CA GLY A 302 3.33 -8.14 13.68
C GLY A 302 3.17 -7.00 14.69
N TYR A 303 4.21 -6.19 14.91
CA TYR A 303 4.13 -4.99 15.75
C TYR A 303 3.11 -3.98 15.19
N TRP A 304 3.16 -3.74 13.91
CA TRP A 304 2.30 -2.79 13.23
C TRP A 304 0.85 -3.27 13.13
N TYR A 305 0.63 -4.58 12.91
CA TYR A 305 -0.72 -5.18 12.99
C TYR A 305 -1.31 -5.08 14.39
N ARG A 306 -0.51 -5.32 15.45
CA ARG A 306 -0.94 -5.12 16.85
C ARG A 306 -1.31 -3.66 17.12
N MET A 307 -0.53 -2.70 16.60
CA MET A 307 -0.84 -1.26 16.69
C MET A 307 -2.14 -0.94 15.97
N SER A 308 -2.35 -1.47 14.77
CA SER A 308 -3.60 -1.33 14.02
C SER A 308 -4.80 -1.86 14.82
N ALA A 309 -4.69 -3.05 15.42
CA ALA A 309 -5.73 -3.62 16.28
C ALA A 309 -6.08 -2.71 17.46
N LYS A 310 -5.08 -2.11 18.13
CA LYS A 310 -5.30 -1.16 19.22
C LYS A 310 -6.16 0.03 18.78
N HIS A 311 -5.89 0.60 17.62
CA HIS A 311 -6.70 1.69 17.08
C HIS A 311 -8.10 1.23 16.64
N LEU A 312 -8.25 0.00 16.16
CA LEU A 312 -9.55 -0.59 15.86
C LEU A 312 -10.41 -0.79 17.12
N TYR A 313 -9.82 -1.13 18.26
CA TYR A 313 -10.53 -1.15 19.55
C TYR A 313 -11.03 0.25 19.93
N SER A 314 -10.20 1.26 19.81
CA SER A 314 -10.60 2.65 20.04
C SER A 314 -11.69 3.09 19.06
N ARG A 315 -11.56 2.76 17.79
CA ARG A 315 -12.57 2.99 16.76
C ARG A 315 -13.93 2.43 17.18
N ARG A 316 -13.98 1.17 17.62
CA ARG A 316 -15.20 0.51 18.08
C ARG A 316 -15.80 1.21 19.31
N ALA A 317 -14.95 1.56 20.28
CA ALA A 317 -15.41 2.26 21.49
C ALA A 317 -16.07 3.60 21.13
N PHE A 318 -15.47 4.39 20.26
CA PHE A 318 -16.05 5.64 19.78
C PHE A 318 -17.32 5.41 18.93
N ALA A 319 -17.39 4.34 18.13
CA ALA A 319 -18.58 4.00 17.39
C ALA A 319 -19.77 3.73 18.31
N TYR A 320 -19.57 3.00 19.40
CA TYR A 320 -20.64 2.70 20.35
C TYR A 320 -21.03 3.91 21.21
N ALA A 321 -20.15 4.87 21.37
CA ALA A 321 -20.44 6.12 22.08
C ALA A 321 -21.28 7.12 21.27
N ILE A 322 -21.52 6.88 19.98
CA ILE A 322 -22.30 7.76 19.13
C ILE A 322 -23.78 7.65 19.51
N PRO A 323 -24.47 8.79 19.80
CA PRO A 323 -25.89 8.79 20.08
C PRO A 323 -26.72 8.21 18.94
N GLU A 324 -27.86 7.62 19.28
CA GLU A 324 -28.69 6.90 18.30
C GLU A 324 -29.25 7.82 17.21
N ASP A 325 -29.54 9.07 17.55
CA ASP A 325 -30.03 10.08 16.62
C ASP A 325 -29.00 10.50 15.57
N ASP A 326 -27.71 10.42 15.93
CA ASP A 326 -26.58 10.78 15.06
C ASP A 326 -26.06 9.60 14.22
N ARG A 327 -26.65 8.41 14.35
CA ARG A 327 -26.17 7.18 13.69
C ARG A 327 -26.53 7.09 12.22
N ARG A 328 -27.39 7.97 11.74
CA ARG A 328 -27.81 7.98 10.33
C ARG A 328 -26.84 8.79 9.47
N PRO A 329 -26.50 8.32 8.25
CA PRO A 329 -25.70 9.10 7.34
C PRO A 329 -26.39 10.44 7.04
N PRO A 330 -25.62 11.56 6.95
CA PRO A 330 -26.19 12.85 6.58
C PRO A 330 -26.82 12.75 5.19
N SER A 331 -27.95 13.45 4.98
CA SER A 331 -28.58 13.51 3.66
C SER A 331 -27.57 14.07 2.64
N PHE A 332 -27.74 13.68 1.36
CA PHE A 332 -26.82 14.10 0.29
C PHE A 332 -26.81 15.61 0.00
N SER A 333 -27.67 16.39 0.64
CA SER A 333 -27.70 17.83 0.52
C SER A 333 -26.41 18.46 1.07
N PRO A 334 -25.73 19.36 0.32
CA PRO A 334 -24.58 20.09 0.81
C PRO A 334 -24.85 20.90 2.09
N ALA A 335 -26.05 21.46 2.21
CA ALA A 335 -26.47 22.21 3.39
C ALA A 335 -26.64 21.31 4.63
N ALA A 336 -27.16 20.09 4.46
CA ALA A 336 -27.28 19.14 5.54
C ALA A 336 -25.90 18.60 6.00
N ARG A 337 -24.94 18.47 5.08
CA ARG A 337 -23.54 18.12 5.42
C ARG A 337 -22.86 19.18 6.26
N VAL A 338 -23.12 20.46 5.98
CA VAL A 338 -22.56 21.59 6.75
C VAL A 338 -23.20 21.69 8.12
N ALA A 339 -24.51 21.44 8.23
CA ALA A 339 -25.27 21.55 9.47
C ALA A 339 -25.10 20.31 10.39
N SER A 340 -24.72 19.17 9.84
CA SER A 340 -24.60 17.95 10.63
C SER A 340 -23.24 17.86 11.33
N LYS A 341 -23.22 17.24 12.51
CA LYS A 341 -21.98 16.81 13.20
C LYS A 341 -21.24 15.68 12.44
N ALA A 342 -21.49 15.55 11.14
CA ALA A 342 -20.97 14.51 10.27
C ALA A 342 -19.43 14.43 10.27
N PHE A 343 -18.76 15.55 10.56
CA PHE A 343 -17.31 15.58 10.68
C PHE A 343 -16.73 14.67 11.77
N SER A 344 -17.51 14.38 12.82
CA SER A 344 -17.10 13.47 13.89
C SER A 344 -17.06 12.00 13.44
N TYR A 345 -17.72 11.69 12.32
CA TYR A 345 -17.90 10.33 11.79
C TYR A 345 -17.15 10.13 10.46
N ASP A 346 -16.55 11.18 9.91
CA ASP A 346 -15.77 11.06 8.69
C ASP A 346 -14.64 10.06 8.89
N THR A 347 -14.61 9.05 8.04
CA THR A 347 -13.46 8.18 7.94
C THR A 347 -12.39 8.87 7.12
N TYR A 348 -11.27 9.19 7.75
CA TYR A 348 -10.12 9.66 7.02
C TYR A 348 -9.57 8.51 6.17
N MET A 349 -9.23 8.83 4.94
CA MET A 349 -8.84 7.81 3.98
C MET A 349 -7.34 7.58 4.00
N CYS A 350 -6.94 6.34 4.16
CA CYS A 350 -5.57 5.90 3.96
C CYS A 350 -5.56 4.39 3.73
N PRO A 351 -5.20 3.93 2.55
CA PRO A 351 -5.14 4.55 1.23
C PRO A 351 -6.47 4.51 0.47
N GLU A 352 -7.51 3.85 1.00
CA GLU A 352 -8.80 3.65 0.35
C GLU A 352 -9.88 4.53 0.98
N PRO A 353 -10.72 5.18 0.16
CA PRO A 353 -11.87 5.90 0.65
C PRO A 353 -12.88 4.94 1.28
N HIS A 354 -13.39 5.33 2.44
CA HIS A 354 -14.48 4.62 3.08
C HIS A 354 -15.59 5.59 3.43
N ASP A 355 -16.73 5.38 2.79
CA ASP A 355 -18.01 6.00 3.15
C ASP A 355 -18.74 5.10 4.16
N GLU A 356 -18.12 4.80 5.28
CA GLU A 356 -18.76 4.00 6.31
C GLU A 356 -19.21 4.85 7.49
N TYR A 357 -20.46 4.68 7.82
CA TYR A 357 -21.04 5.18 9.06
C TYR A 357 -21.07 4.06 10.09
N PRO A 358 -20.80 4.35 11.38
CA PRO A 358 -20.58 3.31 12.37
C PRO A 358 -21.78 2.38 12.57
N LEU A 359 -22.98 2.75 12.11
CA LEU A 359 -24.22 2.09 12.51
C LEU A 359 -25.30 2.03 11.41
N THR A 360 -24.91 1.94 10.15
CA THR A 360 -25.84 1.54 9.08
C THR A 360 -26.22 0.07 9.22
N GLN A 361 -27.35 -0.38 8.63
CA GLN A 361 -27.77 -1.79 8.64
C GLN A 361 -26.72 -2.75 8.04
N VAL A 362 -25.80 -2.23 7.23
CA VAL A 362 -24.64 -2.93 6.64
C VAL A 362 -23.35 -2.60 7.42
N GLY A 363 -23.49 -2.13 8.64
CA GLY A 363 -22.42 -1.54 9.45
C GLY A 363 -21.11 -2.33 9.47
N VAL A 364 -20.06 -1.63 9.84
CA VAL A 364 -18.70 -2.19 9.93
C VAL A 364 -18.65 -3.29 10.98
N ASP A 365 -18.25 -4.48 10.58
CA ASP A 365 -17.93 -5.56 11.51
C ASP A 365 -16.60 -5.28 12.20
N HIS A 366 -16.66 -4.53 13.29
CA HIS A 366 -15.47 -4.18 14.06
C HIS A 366 -14.73 -5.40 14.62
N SER A 367 -15.47 -6.41 15.09
CA SER A 367 -14.87 -7.63 15.66
C SER A 367 -14.08 -8.39 14.61
N ARG A 368 -14.59 -8.49 13.39
CA ARG A 368 -13.88 -9.12 12.28
C ARG A 368 -12.59 -8.37 11.92
N LEU A 369 -12.63 -7.03 11.85
CA LEU A 369 -11.45 -6.22 11.54
C LEU A 369 -10.37 -6.35 12.63
N ILE A 370 -10.78 -6.31 13.90
CA ILE A 370 -9.88 -6.49 15.04
C ILE A 370 -9.26 -7.88 15.01
N LEU A 371 -10.08 -8.91 14.81
CA LEU A 371 -9.64 -10.30 14.76
C LEU A 371 -8.65 -10.55 13.62
N ASP A 372 -8.89 -10.01 12.42
CA ASP A 372 -7.97 -10.13 11.28
C ASP A 372 -6.60 -9.53 11.62
N ALA A 373 -6.57 -8.33 12.21
CA ALA A 373 -5.32 -7.68 12.61
C ALA A 373 -4.58 -8.45 13.71
N LEU A 374 -5.30 -8.95 14.73
CA LEU A 374 -4.72 -9.74 15.82
C LEU A 374 -4.17 -11.08 15.35
N LEU A 375 -4.89 -11.79 14.47
CA LEU A 375 -4.44 -13.09 13.93
C LEU A 375 -3.18 -12.93 13.08
N ARG A 376 -3.09 -11.87 12.28
CA ARG A 376 -1.87 -11.55 11.52
C ARG A 376 -0.71 -11.22 12.46
N ALA A 377 -0.96 -10.39 13.48
CA ALA A 377 0.06 -10.08 14.48
C ALA A 377 0.54 -11.35 15.17
N ARG A 378 -0.40 -12.20 15.66
CA ARG A 378 -0.10 -13.46 16.33
C ARG A 378 0.76 -14.37 15.45
N SER A 379 0.40 -14.56 14.18
CA SER A 379 1.17 -15.37 13.22
C SER A 379 2.61 -14.89 13.10
N GLU A 380 2.84 -13.57 13.01
CA GLU A 380 4.18 -12.99 12.88
C GLU A 380 5.02 -13.17 14.16
N TYR A 381 4.43 -13.04 15.34
CA TYR A 381 5.11 -13.31 16.60
C TYR A 381 5.39 -14.81 16.80
N GLN A 382 4.48 -15.68 16.34
CA GLN A 382 4.64 -17.13 16.41
C GLN A 382 5.82 -17.59 15.54
N LYS A 383 5.94 -17.10 14.31
CA LYS A 383 7.07 -17.38 13.42
C LYS A 383 8.42 -17.00 14.04
N ARG A 384 8.44 -16.03 14.99
CA ARG A 384 9.63 -15.52 15.68
C ARG A 384 9.81 -16.12 17.09
N ASN A 385 9.03 -17.11 17.42
CA ASN A 385 9.07 -17.81 18.72
C ASN A 385 8.86 -16.89 19.93
N GLN A 386 8.06 -15.83 19.78
CA GLN A 386 7.73 -14.88 20.85
C GLN A 386 6.51 -15.35 21.65
N LEU A 387 6.64 -16.49 22.34
CA LEU A 387 5.53 -17.24 22.93
C LEU A 387 4.65 -16.42 23.87
N ARG A 388 5.24 -15.51 24.68
CA ARG A 388 4.46 -14.66 25.61
C ARG A 388 3.52 -13.70 24.88
N LEU A 389 4.01 -13.08 23.80
CA LEU A 389 3.18 -12.20 22.96
C LEU A 389 2.13 -12.98 22.17
N VAL A 390 2.47 -14.21 21.75
CA VAL A 390 1.50 -15.13 21.12
C VAL A 390 0.37 -15.47 22.09
N ALA A 391 0.68 -15.73 23.36
CA ALA A 391 -0.33 -16.03 24.37
C ALA A 391 -1.26 -14.82 24.62
N GLU A 392 -0.69 -13.62 24.80
CA GLU A 392 -1.45 -12.39 24.98
C GLU A 392 -2.39 -12.12 23.78
N LEU A 393 -1.88 -12.22 22.55
CA LEU A 393 -2.65 -12.03 21.35
C LEU A 393 -3.71 -13.13 21.15
N SER A 394 -3.43 -14.37 21.56
CA SER A 394 -4.43 -15.46 21.53
C SER A 394 -5.58 -15.19 22.49
N LEU A 395 -5.29 -14.64 23.68
CA LEU A 395 -6.32 -14.21 24.61
C LEU A 395 -7.17 -13.06 24.05
N ASP A 396 -6.54 -12.09 23.40
CA ASP A 396 -7.27 -10.99 22.76
C ASP A 396 -8.16 -11.50 21.62
N CYS A 397 -7.66 -12.42 20.77
CA CYS A 397 -8.48 -13.09 19.75
C CYS A 397 -9.65 -13.87 20.38
N ALA A 398 -9.39 -14.59 21.46
CA ALA A 398 -10.43 -15.36 22.18
C ALA A 398 -11.52 -14.43 22.76
N ARG A 399 -11.16 -13.22 23.23
CA ARG A 399 -12.14 -12.21 23.69
C ARG A 399 -13.08 -11.82 22.54
N GLU A 400 -12.54 -11.54 21.36
CA GLU A 400 -13.35 -11.17 20.20
C GLU A 400 -14.24 -12.33 19.73
N LEU A 401 -13.70 -13.56 19.66
CA LEU A 401 -14.47 -14.76 19.28
C LEU A 401 -15.54 -15.12 20.30
N THR A 402 -15.31 -14.87 21.59
CA THR A 402 -16.31 -15.03 22.63
C THR A 402 -17.48 -14.07 22.46
N SER A 403 -17.19 -12.81 22.06
CA SER A 403 -18.25 -11.83 21.79
C SER A 403 -19.16 -12.21 20.62
N THR A 404 -18.62 -12.93 19.65
CA THR A 404 -19.37 -13.47 18.49
C THR A 404 -19.91 -14.89 18.71
N LYS A 405 -19.66 -15.48 19.91
CA LYS A 405 -20.04 -16.85 20.29
C LYS A 405 -19.46 -17.96 19.39
N ASP A 406 -18.31 -17.71 18.77
CA ASP A 406 -17.61 -18.70 17.96
C ASP A 406 -16.71 -19.59 18.85
N TRP A 407 -17.35 -20.44 19.67
CA TRP A 407 -16.68 -21.26 20.66
C TRP A 407 -15.70 -22.27 20.07
N ALA A 408 -15.97 -22.74 18.85
CA ALA A 408 -15.10 -23.68 18.17
C ALA A 408 -13.73 -23.06 17.89
N LYS A 409 -13.69 -21.84 17.37
CA LYS A 409 -12.42 -21.14 17.12
C LYS A 409 -11.74 -20.69 18.40
N VAL A 410 -12.48 -20.36 19.47
CA VAL A 410 -11.87 -20.12 20.77
C VAL A 410 -11.09 -21.36 21.27
N MET A 411 -11.70 -22.55 21.15
CA MET A 411 -11.01 -23.78 21.53
C MET A 411 -9.80 -24.08 20.63
N GLU A 412 -9.94 -23.90 19.31
CA GLU A 412 -8.84 -24.09 18.35
C GLU A 412 -7.61 -23.21 18.70
N LEU A 413 -7.84 -22.00 19.19
CA LEU A 413 -6.76 -21.10 19.59
C LEU A 413 -6.18 -21.40 20.97
N LEU A 414 -7.03 -21.74 21.94
CA LEU A 414 -6.61 -21.80 23.34
C LEU A 414 -6.20 -23.21 23.78
N VAL A 415 -6.72 -24.30 23.18
CA VAL A 415 -6.33 -25.66 23.56
C VAL A 415 -4.83 -25.89 23.35
N PRO A 416 -4.24 -25.61 22.16
CA PRO A 416 -2.80 -25.81 21.98
C PRO A 416 -1.96 -24.90 22.90
N LEU A 417 -2.46 -23.71 23.20
CA LEU A 417 -1.79 -22.81 24.11
C LEU A 417 -1.82 -23.35 25.54
N TRP A 418 -2.97 -23.89 26.01
CA TRP A 418 -3.14 -24.45 27.32
C TRP A 418 -2.31 -25.74 27.52
N GLU A 419 -2.26 -26.63 26.51
CA GLU A 419 -1.49 -27.87 26.56
C GLU A 419 0.02 -27.65 26.62
N HIS A 420 0.54 -26.66 25.88
CA HIS A 420 1.98 -26.45 25.70
C HIS A 420 2.50 -25.20 26.44
N MET A 421 1.79 -24.75 27.45
CA MET A 421 2.10 -23.50 28.16
C MET A 421 3.32 -23.63 29.06
N SER A 422 4.46 -23.06 28.65
CA SER A 422 5.66 -22.93 29.50
C SER A 422 5.44 -22.01 30.72
N PHE A 423 4.42 -21.19 30.70
CA PHE A 423 4.09 -20.23 31.77
C PHE A 423 3.75 -20.89 33.11
N ARG A 424 3.34 -22.16 33.09
CA ARG A 424 3.11 -22.94 34.32
C ARG A 424 4.41 -23.10 35.11
N ASP A 425 5.47 -23.51 34.39
CA ASP A 425 6.80 -23.73 34.97
C ASP A 425 7.47 -22.44 35.41
N GLU A 426 7.21 -21.35 34.70
CA GLU A 426 7.71 -20.00 34.99
C GLU A 426 6.91 -19.29 36.08
N GLY A 427 5.79 -19.84 36.53
CA GLY A 427 4.97 -19.24 37.60
C GLY A 427 4.14 -18.01 37.18
N TRP A 428 3.83 -17.84 35.89
CA TRP A 428 2.99 -16.77 35.35
C TRP A 428 1.51 -17.08 35.53
N LEU A 429 1.06 -17.19 36.77
CA LEU A 429 -0.28 -17.64 37.14
C LEU A 429 -1.41 -16.81 36.54
N SER A 430 -1.21 -15.49 36.34
CA SER A 430 -2.25 -14.61 35.83
C SER A 430 -2.63 -14.96 34.37
N ILE A 431 -1.65 -15.28 33.51
CA ILE A 431 -1.92 -15.69 32.13
C ILE A 431 -2.54 -17.07 32.10
N THR A 432 -2.04 -17.99 32.92
CA THR A 432 -2.59 -19.34 33.05
C THR A 432 -4.05 -19.31 33.47
N GLU A 433 -4.38 -18.47 34.46
CA GLU A 433 -5.74 -18.26 34.94
C GLU A 433 -6.64 -17.67 33.85
N ASP A 434 -6.21 -16.62 33.15
CA ASP A 434 -6.98 -16.00 32.06
C ASP A 434 -7.26 -16.97 30.90
N VAL A 435 -6.27 -17.81 30.52
CA VAL A 435 -6.46 -18.86 29.51
C VAL A 435 -7.44 -19.91 30.01
N GLY A 436 -7.25 -20.38 31.26
CA GLY A 436 -8.10 -21.40 31.87
C GLY A 436 -9.58 -20.97 31.90
N TRP A 437 -9.90 -19.80 32.42
CA TRP A 437 -11.28 -19.32 32.51
C TRP A 437 -11.95 -19.17 31.15
N ARG A 438 -11.25 -18.67 30.13
CA ARG A 438 -11.81 -18.51 28.79
C ARG A 438 -12.00 -19.84 28.09
N LEU A 439 -11.01 -20.73 28.19
CA LEU A 439 -11.11 -22.06 27.62
C LEU A 439 -12.22 -22.88 28.30
N ARG A 440 -12.35 -22.77 29.63
CA ARG A 440 -13.45 -23.38 30.38
C ARG A 440 -14.82 -22.96 29.86
N SER A 441 -15.01 -21.64 29.68
CA SER A 441 -16.26 -21.11 29.13
C SER A 441 -16.53 -21.64 27.72
N ALA A 442 -15.53 -21.71 26.86
CA ALA A 442 -15.68 -22.24 25.52
C ALA A 442 -15.99 -23.75 25.54
N ALA A 443 -15.29 -24.52 26.34
CA ALA A 443 -15.51 -25.97 26.49
C ALA A 443 -16.91 -26.27 27.04
N PHE A 444 -17.37 -25.50 28.02
CA PHE A 444 -18.73 -25.64 28.56
C PHE A 444 -19.79 -25.40 27.49
N ASN A 445 -19.69 -24.28 26.73
CA ASN A 445 -20.64 -23.96 25.68
C ASN A 445 -20.55 -24.93 24.47
N SER A 446 -19.44 -25.65 24.33
CA SER A 446 -19.25 -26.69 23.29
C SER A 446 -19.52 -28.10 23.79
N ALA A 447 -20.08 -28.26 24.97
CA ALA A 447 -20.39 -29.54 25.60
C ALA A 447 -19.18 -30.51 25.76
N ARG A 448 -17.94 -29.99 25.93
CA ARG A 448 -16.72 -30.73 26.14
C ARG A 448 -16.44 -30.90 27.66
N ALA A 449 -17.18 -31.79 28.30
CA ALA A 449 -17.10 -32.07 29.74
C ALA A 449 -15.69 -32.52 30.19
N ASP A 450 -14.98 -33.27 29.35
CA ASP A 450 -13.59 -33.70 29.54
C ASP A 450 -12.65 -32.54 29.80
N LEU A 451 -12.70 -31.54 28.94
CA LEU A 451 -11.88 -30.34 29.07
C LEU A 451 -12.30 -29.48 30.27
N VAL A 452 -13.58 -29.34 30.52
CA VAL A 452 -14.08 -28.55 31.69
C VAL A 452 -13.51 -29.14 32.98
N VAL A 453 -13.59 -30.47 33.18
CA VAL A 453 -13.06 -31.10 34.39
C VAL A 453 -11.55 -30.91 34.53
N ALA A 454 -10.80 -31.09 33.43
CA ALA A 454 -9.35 -30.93 33.45
C ALA A 454 -8.92 -29.47 33.79
N ILE A 455 -9.61 -28.50 33.21
CA ILE A 455 -9.32 -27.07 33.45
C ILE A 455 -9.74 -26.67 34.89
N ASP A 456 -10.90 -27.14 35.36
CA ASP A 456 -11.35 -26.86 36.73
C ASP A 456 -10.38 -27.42 37.74
N TRP A 457 -9.84 -28.63 37.51
CA TRP A 457 -8.81 -29.22 38.34
C TRP A 457 -7.55 -28.36 38.41
N GLU A 458 -7.08 -27.86 37.26
CA GLU A 458 -5.92 -26.96 37.21
C GLU A 458 -6.17 -25.63 37.92
N LEU A 459 -7.32 -25.00 37.65
CA LEU A 459 -7.68 -23.73 38.29
C LEU A 459 -7.78 -23.84 39.82
N LEU A 460 -8.33 -24.93 40.32
CA LEU A 460 -8.42 -25.18 41.77
C LEU A 460 -7.06 -25.41 42.44
N ASN A 461 -6.14 -26.06 41.73
CA ASN A 461 -4.83 -26.39 42.27
C ASN A 461 -3.81 -25.24 42.18
N ASN A 462 -3.88 -24.43 41.13
CA ASN A 462 -2.88 -23.39 40.82
C ASN A 462 -3.30 -22.00 41.27
N CYS A 463 -4.57 -21.72 41.40
CA CYS A 463 -5.06 -20.41 41.83
C CYS A 463 -5.02 -20.27 43.33
N LYS A 464 -3.86 -19.99 43.90
CA LYS A 464 -3.71 -19.67 45.34
C LYS A 464 -4.26 -18.30 45.74
N SER A 465 -4.66 -17.46 44.82
CA SER A 465 -5.10 -16.12 45.11
C SER A 465 -6.55 -15.88 44.74
N LYS A 466 -7.37 -15.72 45.75
CA LYS A 466 -8.69 -15.10 45.71
C LYS A 466 -9.72 -15.83 44.83
N LEU A 467 -10.11 -17.02 45.27
CA LEU A 467 -11.44 -17.53 44.97
C LEU A 467 -12.50 -16.59 45.59
N VAL A 468 -12.66 -15.44 44.98
CA VAL A 468 -13.94 -14.73 45.06
C VAL A 468 -14.82 -15.40 44.02
N TRP A 469 -15.70 -16.24 44.53
CA TRP A 469 -16.80 -16.85 43.77
C TRP A 469 -17.56 -15.76 43.07
N ARG A 470 -17.30 -15.59 41.77
CA ARG A 470 -18.19 -14.91 40.87
C ARG A 470 -19.13 -15.96 40.31
N ILE A 471 -20.18 -16.24 41.09
CA ILE A 471 -21.38 -16.92 40.62
C ILE A 471 -22.15 -15.97 39.73
#